data_3c2b23f55ff2268512843d165f9742a7
#
_entry.id   3c2b23f55ff2268512843d165f9742a7
#
_cell.length_a   1.000
_cell.length_b   1.000
_cell.length_c   1.000
_cell.angle_alpha   90.00
_cell.angle_beta   90.00
_cell.angle_gamma   90.00
#
_symmetry.space_group_name_H-M   'P 1'
#
loop_
_entity.id
_entity.type
_entity.pdbx_description
1 polymer ?
#
loop_
_entity_poly.entity_id
_entity_poly.type
_entity_poly.pdbx_seq_one_letter_code
_entity_poly.pdbx_strand_id
1 'polypeptide(L)'
;MWPARALLLLGLLGVSLVTTTADAKSGRVPKAISVRPKSVGSPDQGTLVGGKKLEPNETMRALGGHRFGLPELVDMLTRSAGQVAKRHPRSVLNVGDLSRRGGGEVDGHRSHESGRDADVGFYLAKSGKPFLAPRFAAVDGEGKATGFPGAHFDDVRNWALVEAWLSDSKARVLQIFVSNPVKQRLLAQAARAGASAAMRARAAEVLFQPTKGLPHDNHFHVRIACPQGQGDCVNFGKRALTKVSRKRGPAPRHVTPRPTKKP
;
A
#
# COMPACT_ATOMS: atom_id res chain seq x y z
N MET A 1 30.44 -25.35 84.09
CA MET A 1 29.37 -26.12 84.74
C MET A 1 28.29 -26.39 83.65
N TRP A 2 28.21 -27.65 83.24
CA TRP A 2 27.11 -28.15 82.44
C TRP A 2 25.96 -28.58 83.36
N PRO A 3 24.67 -28.50 82.87
CA PRO A 3 23.97 -29.68 82.43
C PRO A 3 22.87 -29.32 81.41
N ALA A 4 22.37 -30.19 80.74
CA ALA A 4 21.60 -31.37 80.65
C ALA A 4 20.81 -31.42 79.34
N ARG A 5 20.92 -32.56 78.67
CA ARG A 5 20.19 -32.89 77.41
C ARG A 5 18.76 -33.26 77.77
N ALA A 6 17.77 -32.69 76.95
CA ALA A 6 16.46 -33.25 76.88
C ALA A 6 16.25 -33.82 75.47
N LEU A 7 16.02 -35.12 75.38
CA LEU A 7 15.55 -35.84 74.17
C LEU A 7 14.07 -35.59 74.00
N LEU A 8 13.70 -35.04 72.83
CA LEU A 8 12.32 -35.02 72.31
C LEU A 8 12.23 -36.01 71.19
N LEU A 9 11.43 -37.04 71.39
CA LEU A 9 10.94 -37.99 70.39
C LEU A 9 9.94 -37.29 69.51
N LEU A 10 10.26 -37.12 68.18
CA LEU A 10 9.27 -36.70 67.18
C LEU A 10 8.72 -37.93 66.47
N GLY A 11 7.44 -38.18 66.68
CA GLY A 11 6.66 -39.18 65.93
C GLY A 11 6.47 -38.76 64.47
N LEU A 12 6.92 -39.62 63.55
CA LEU A 12 6.67 -39.47 62.10
C LEU A 12 5.21 -39.91 61.78
N LEU A 13 4.35 -38.93 61.52
CA LEU A 13 3.07 -39.17 60.85
C LEU A 13 3.33 -39.18 59.34
N GLY A 14 3.23 -40.35 58.75
CA GLY A 14 3.32 -40.54 57.29
C GLY A 14 2.06 -39.98 56.60
N VAL A 15 2.22 -38.87 55.91
CA VAL A 15 1.22 -38.35 54.96
C VAL A 15 1.44 -38.96 53.59
N SER A 16 0.61 -39.92 53.20
CA SER A 16 0.61 -40.47 51.84
C SER A 16 0.02 -39.43 50.87
N LEU A 17 0.90 -38.80 50.10
CA LEU A 17 0.46 -37.98 48.94
C LEU A 17 -0.05 -38.91 47.81
N VAL A 18 -1.34 -38.90 47.57
CA VAL A 18 -1.94 -39.50 46.38
C VAL A 18 -1.75 -38.48 45.26
N THR A 19 -0.77 -38.74 44.35
CA THR A 19 -0.59 -37.98 43.12
C THR A 19 -1.62 -38.45 42.13
N THR A 20 -2.70 -37.68 41.93
CA THR A 20 -3.58 -37.85 40.78
C THR A 20 -2.91 -37.25 39.56
N THR A 21 -2.43 -38.10 38.65
CA THR A 21 -2.01 -37.68 37.31
C THR A 21 -3.23 -37.26 36.53
N ALA A 22 -3.44 -35.96 36.38
CA ALA A 22 -4.42 -35.43 35.45
C ALA A 22 -3.90 -35.66 34.03
N ASP A 23 -4.52 -36.59 33.29
CA ASP A 23 -4.36 -36.73 31.86
C ASP A 23 -4.76 -35.42 31.19
N ALA A 24 -3.77 -34.58 30.85
CA ALA A 24 -3.98 -33.43 30.00
C ALA A 24 -4.28 -33.93 28.59
N LYS A 25 -5.58 -34.11 28.28
CA LYS A 25 -6.04 -34.26 26.91
C LYS A 25 -5.50 -33.06 26.12
N SER A 26 -4.51 -33.28 25.27
CA SER A 26 -3.99 -32.35 24.30
C SER A 26 -5.15 -31.82 23.47
N GLY A 27 -5.69 -30.70 23.88
CA GLY A 27 -6.71 -29.98 23.12
C GLY A 27 -6.05 -29.51 21.81
N ARG A 28 -6.37 -30.21 20.73
CA ARG A 28 -5.99 -29.79 19.37
C ARG A 28 -6.58 -28.40 19.16
N VAL A 29 -5.75 -27.35 19.26
CA VAL A 29 -6.14 -25.99 18.91
C VAL A 29 -6.64 -26.02 17.47
N PRO A 30 -7.89 -25.62 17.18
CA PRO A 30 -8.39 -25.62 15.80
C PRO A 30 -7.46 -24.78 14.93
N LYS A 31 -6.95 -25.38 13.87
CA LYS A 31 -6.13 -24.67 12.88
C LYS A 31 -6.94 -23.50 12.35
N ALA A 32 -6.52 -22.27 12.65
CA ALA A 32 -7.21 -21.07 12.18
C ALA A 32 -7.47 -21.19 10.67
N ILE A 33 -8.71 -21.06 10.26
CA ILE A 33 -9.09 -21.08 8.85
C ILE A 33 -8.41 -19.88 8.21
N SER A 34 -7.38 -20.13 7.41
CA SER A 34 -6.67 -19.09 6.65
C SER A 34 -7.61 -18.57 5.56
N VAL A 35 -8.19 -17.41 5.79
CA VAL A 35 -9.01 -16.73 4.77
C VAL A 35 -8.06 -16.19 3.70
N ARG A 36 -8.23 -16.65 2.45
CA ARG A 36 -7.44 -16.14 1.33
C ARG A 36 -7.76 -14.66 1.09
N PRO A 37 -6.77 -13.75 1.08
CA PRO A 37 -7.01 -12.34 0.87
C PRO A 37 -7.67 -12.04 -0.48
N LYS A 38 -8.69 -11.19 -0.47
CA LYS A 38 -9.44 -10.79 -1.67
C LYS A 38 -9.77 -9.31 -1.67
N SER A 39 -9.63 -8.69 -2.85
CA SER A 39 -10.25 -7.41 -3.19
C SER A 39 -11.58 -7.69 -3.90
N VAL A 40 -12.65 -7.08 -3.45
CA VAL A 40 -13.98 -7.24 -4.06
C VAL A 40 -14.47 -5.85 -4.49
N GLY A 41 -15.06 -5.76 -5.67
CA GLY A 41 -15.55 -4.51 -6.24
C GLY A 41 -14.45 -3.59 -6.75
N SER A 42 -14.77 -2.31 -6.85
CA SER A 42 -13.88 -1.26 -7.36
C SER A 42 -13.14 -0.53 -6.22
N PRO A 43 -12.14 0.30 -6.53
CA PRO A 43 -11.43 1.08 -5.51
C PRO A 43 -12.32 2.04 -4.73
N ASP A 44 -13.43 2.49 -5.34
CA ASP A 44 -14.38 3.48 -4.83
C ASP A 44 -15.76 2.90 -4.48
N GLN A 45 -15.95 1.61 -4.59
CA GLN A 45 -17.11 0.82 -4.15
C GLN A 45 -16.67 -0.63 -3.96
N GLY A 46 -15.93 -0.89 -2.90
CA GLY A 46 -15.35 -2.19 -2.69
C GLY A 46 -15.18 -2.59 -1.25
N THR A 47 -14.74 -3.82 -1.06
CA THR A 47 -14.42 -4.40 0.24
C THR A 47 -13.10 -5.17 0.18
N LEU A 48 -12.52 -5.41 1.35
CA LEU A 48 -11.27 -6.15 1.54
C LEU A 48 -11.53 -7.34 2.48
N VAL A 49 -11.31 -8.55 2.00
CA VAL A 49 -11.42 -9.77 2.81
C VAL A 49 -10.02 -10.26 3.16
N GLY A 50 -9.76 -10.56 4.42
CA GLY A 50 -8.48 -11.14 4.86
C GLY A 50 -7.26 -10.25 4.58
N GLY A 51 -7.43 -8.92 4.59
CA GLY A 51 -6.35 -7.98 4.32
C GLY A 51 -5.19 -8.10 5.30
N LYS A 52 -3.97 -7.82 4.81
CA LYS A 52 -2.75 -7.73 5.60
C LYS A 52 -2.63 -6.33 6.21
N LYS A 53 -2.26 -6.26 7.49
CA LYS A 53 -1.96 -5.00 8.15
C LYS A 53 -0.54 -4.55 7.80
N LEU A 54 -0.38 -3.26 7.46
CA LEU A 54 0.92 -2.63 7.32
C LEU A 54 1.49 -2.35 8.71
N GLU A 55 2.64 -2.92 9.01
CA GLU A 55 3.36 -2.66 10.26
C GLU A 55 4.57 -1.75 10.01
N PRO A 56 4.77 -0.72 10.83
CA PRO A 56 5.97 0.11 10.76
C PRO A 56 7.24 -0.71 11.02
N ASN A 57 8.37 -0.26 10.46
CA ASN A 57 9.68 -0.85 10.68
C ASN A 57 10.76 0.24 10.55
N GLU A 58 12.04 -0.13 10.57
CA GLU A 58 13.18 0.80 10.48
C GLU A 58 13.19 1.66 9.20
N THR A 59 12.60 1.16 8.11
CA THR A 59 12.56 1.85 6.81
C THR A 59 11.22 2.50 6.48
N MET A 60 10.21 2.32 7.36
CA MET A 60 8.85 2.75 7.08
C MET A 60 8.10 3.15 8.34
N ARG A 61 7.42 4.30 8.31
CA ARG A 61 6.55 4.82 9.37
C ARG A 61 5.12 4.94 8.88
N ALA A 62 4.16 4.45 9.66
CA ALA A 62 2.73 4.64 9.40
C ALA A 62 2.26 5.97 10.01
N LEU A 63 1.70 6.83 9.17
CA LEU A 63 1.06 8.10 9.55
C LEU A 63 -0.47 7.97 9.58
N GLY A 64 -1.03 7.11 8.72
CA GLY A 64 -2.47 6.90 8.60
C GLY A 64 -3.05 5.97 9.66
N GLY A 65 -4.36 6.09 9.89
CA GLY A 65 -5.14 5.23 10.78
C GLY A 65 -5.57 3.93 10.12
N HIS A 66 -5.77 3.95 8.81
CA HIS A 66 -6.23 2.81 8.02
C HIS A 66 -5.05 2.08 7.38
N ARG A 67 -4.69 0.91 7.91
CA ARG A 67 -3.43 0.23 7.59
C ARG A 67 -3.59 -1.14 6.95
N PHE A 68 -4.76 -1.47 6.40
CA PHE A 68 -5.00 -2.77 5.80
C PHE A 68 -5.00 -2.70 4.27
N GLY A 69 -4.39 -3.68 3.64
CA GLY A 69 -4.37 -3.81 2.19
C GLY A 69 -4.24 -5.27 1.76
N LEU A 70 -4.29 -5.51 0.46
CA LEU A 70 -3.89 -6.80 -0.07
C LEU A 70 -2.42 -7.06 0.28
N PRO A 71 -2.03 -8.32 0.55
CA PRO A 71 -0.63 -8.66 0.80
C PRO A 71 0.32 -8.14 -0.28
N GLU A 72 -0.09 -8.20 -1.56
CA GLU A 72 0.69 -7.72 -2.69
C GLU A 72 1.05 -6.24 -2.54
N LEU A 73 0.09 -5.38 -2.13
CA LEU A 73 0.32 -3.97 -1.90
C LEU A 73 1.21 -3.73 -0.67
N VAL A 74 0.85 -4.31 0.47
CA VAL A 74 1.58 -4.12 1.74
C VAL A 74 3.03 -4.59 1.61
N ASP A 75 3.24 -5.74 0.98
CA ASP A 75 4.58 -6.29 0.79
C ASP A 75 5.40 -5.50 -0.24
N MET A 76 4.76 -4.96 -1.30
CA MET A 76 5.41 -4.04 -2.24
C MET A 76 5.92 -2.79 -1.52
N LEU A 77 5.10 -2.15 -0.68
CA LEU A 77 5.51 -0.97 0.10
C LEU A 77 6.69 -1.29 1.01
N THR A 78 6.66 -2.43 1.70
CA THR A 78 7.73 -2.87 2.58
C THR A 78 9.03 -3.15 1.81
N ARG A 79 8.95 -3.89 0.70
CA ARG A 79 10.12 -4.19 -0.14
C ARG A 79 10.74 -2.94 -0.73
N SER A 80 9.92 -2.04 -1.28
CA SER A 80 10.39 -0.83 -1.92
C SER A 80 11.03 0.15 -0.93
N ALA A 81 10.46 0.33 0.26
CA ALA A 81 11.07 1.14 1.32
C ALA A 81 12.45 0.58 1.72
N GLY A 82 12.57 -0.74 1.89
CA GLY A 82 13.83 -1.41 2.18
C GLY A 82 14.86 -1.27 1.04
N GLN A 83 14.43 -1.36 -0.23
CA GLN A 83 15.31 -1.16 -1.39
C GLN A 83 15.84 0.27 -1.47
N VAL A 84 14.98 1.28 -1.23
CA VAL A 84 15.40 2.67 -1.17
C VAL A 84 16.37 2.90 -0.01
N ALA A 85 16.07 2.40 1.19
CA ALA A 85 16.94 2.55 2.34
C ALA A 85 18.31 1.88 2.17
N LYS A 86 18.38 0.75 1.46
CA LYS A 86 19.64 0.08 1.11
C LYS A 86 20.51 0.91 0.15
N ARG A 87 19.90 1.55 -0.85
CA ARG A 87 20.60 2.41 -1.82
C ARG A 87 20.93 3.79 -1.26
N HIS A 88 20.05 4.30 -0.39
CA HIS A 88 20.10 5.64 0.19
C HIS A 88 19.90 5.54 1.70
N PRO A 89 20.99 5.34 2.47
CA PRO A 89 20.92 5.13 3.93
C PRO A 89 20.16 6.25 4.66
N ARG A 90 19.50 5.89 5.76
CA ARG A 90 18.66 6.78 6.58
C ARG A 90 17.36 7.22 5.88
N SER A 91 16.96 6.57 4.80
CA SER A 91 15.66 6.79 4.18
C SER A 91 14.57 6.07 4.99
N VAL A 92 13.58 6.82 5.45
CA VAL A 92 12.37 6.29 6.10
C VAL A 92 11.16 6.77 5.31
N LEU A 93 10.33 5.84 4.85
CA LEU A 93 9.14 6.11 4.08
C LEU A 93 7.97 6.43 5.00
N ASN A 94 7.29 7.55 4.80
CA ASN A 94 6.01 7.84 5.43
C ASN A 94 4.89 7.17 4.62
N VAL A 95 4.09 6.33 5.25
CA VAL A 95 2.89 5.73 4.65
C VAL A 95 1.66 6.25 5.39
N GLY A 96 0.73 6.82 4.63
CA GLY A 96 -0.57 7.29 5.10
C GLY A 96 -1.62 6.18 5.14
N ASP A 97 -2.83 6.52 4.71
CA ASP A 97 -3.93 5.57 4.73
C ASP A 97 -3.84 4.54 3.59
N LEU A 98 -4.20 3.33 3.92
CA LEU A 98 -4.55 2.25 3.01
C LEU A 98 -6.07 2.06 3.05
N SER A 99 -6.54 0.89 3.49
CA SER A 99 -7.96 0.61 3.67
C SER A 99 -8.29 0.30 5.13
N ARG A 100 -9.57 0.34 5.46
CA ARG A 100 -10.09 -0.27 6.70
C ARG A 100 -9.86 -1.80 6.65
N ARG A 101 -9.91 -2.45 7.79
CA ARG A 101 -9.69 -3.91 7.91
C ARG A 101 -10.59 -4.74 6.98
N GLY A 102 -11.84 -4.33 6.82
CA GLY A 102 -12.83 -4.96 5.92
C GLY A 102 -13.02 -4.23 4.59
N GLY A 103 -12.23 -3.20 4.32
CA GLY A 103 -12.50 -2.28 3.21
C GLY A 103 -13.70 -1.36 3.52
N GLY A 104 -14.37 -0.89 2.46
CA GLY A 104 -15.45 0.08 2.55
C GLY A 104 -14.95 1.52 2.69
N GLU A 105 -15.88 2.45 2.77
CA GLU A 105 -15.64 3.90 2.74
C GLU A 105 -14.61 4.36 3.78
N VAL A 106 -13.68 5.21 3.34
CA VAL A 106 -12.66 5.86 4.18
C VAL A 106 -12.89 7.37 4.13
N ASP A 107 -13.10 7.97 5.29
CA ASP A 107 -13.41 9.40 5.40
C ASP A 107 -12.33 10.27 4.73
N GLY A 108 -12.75 11.24 3.93
CA GLY A 108 -11.84 12.12 3.20
C GLY A 108 -11.23 11.53 1.93
N HIS A 109 -11.45 10.25 1.63
CA HIS A 109 -10.96 9.57 0.45
C HIS A 109 -12.09 9.19 -0.51
N ARG A 110 -11.80 9.24 -1.82
CA ARG A 110 -12.73 8.79 -2.88
C ARG A 110 -12.53 7.34 -3.28
N SER A 111 -11.58 6.68 -2.68
CA SER A 111 -11.20 5.29 -2.89
C SER A 111 -10.61 4.72 -1.60
N HIS A 112 -9.70 3.77 -1.66
CA HIS A 112 -9.18 3.04 -0.50
C HIS A 112 -10.13 1.96 0.06
N GLU A 113 -11.19 1.63 -0.67
CA GLU A 113 -12.22 0.73 -0.14
C GLU A 113 -11.91 -0.76 -0.33
N SER A 114 -11.02 -1.10 -1.27
CA SER A 114 -10.82 -2.49 -1.71
C SER A 114 -9.44 -3.06 -1.41
N GLY A 115 -8.62 -2.38 -0.60
CA GLY A 115 -7.30 -2.85 -0.18
C GLY A 115 -6.20 -2.74 -1.22
N ARG A 116 -6.41 -1.95 -2.30
CA ARG A 116 -5.47 -1.81 -3.42
C ARG A 116 -4.85 -0.43 -3.55
N ASP A 117 -5.22 0.49 -2.70
CA ASP A 117 -4.75 1.88 -2.66
C ASP A 117 -3.92 2.15 -1.42
N ALA A 118 -2.91 2.99 -1.55
CA ALA A 118 -2.12 3.50 -0.43
C ALA A 118 -1.65 4.93 -0.72
N ASP A 119 -1.72 5.79 0.28
CA ASP A 119 -1.10 7.10 0.28
C ASP A 119 0.32 7.01 0.83
N VAL A 120 1.28 7.55 0.10
CA VAL A 120 2.70 7.42 0.41
C VAL A 120 3.37 8.78 0.31
N GLY A 121 3.94 9.26 1.41
CA GLY A 121 4.61 10.55 1.46
C GLY A 121 5.86 10.61 0.61
N PHE A 122 6.16 11.79 0.14
CA PHE A 122 7.41 12.04 -0.60
C PHE A 122 8.62 11.94 0.31
N TYR A 123 9.70 11.37 -0.19
CA TYR A 123 11.01 11.58 0.41
C TYR A 123 11.43 13.04 0.23
N LEU A 124 11.83 13.66 1.32
CA LEU A 124 12.31 15.04 1.32
C LEU A 124 13.78 15.09 1.75
N ALA A 125 14.48 16.11 1.27
CA ALA A 125 15.83 16.45 1.69
C ALA A 125 15.88 17.87 2.25
N LYS A 126 16.73 18.11 3.26
CA LYS A 126 17.05 19.44 3.78
C LYS A 126 18.56 19.55 3.94
N SER A 127 19.17 20.59 3.38
CA SER A 127 20.63 20.78 3.39
C SER A 127 21.38 19.51 2.90
N GLY A 128 20.90 18.90 1.82
CA GLY A 128 21.50 17.70 1.22
C GLY A 128 21.35 16.40 2.02
N LYS A 129 20.63 16.40 3.15
CA LYS A 129 20.42 15.25 4.01
C LYS A 129 18.98 14.78 3.96
N PRO A 130 18.68 13.47 4.19
CA PRO A 130 17.32 12.98 4.36
C PRO A 130 16.57 13.77 5.43
N PHE A 131 15.38 14.23 5.10
CA PHE A 131 14.49 14.93 6.03
C PHE A 131 13.18 14.14 6.18
N LEU A 132 12.94 13.62 7.37
CA LEU A 132 11.71 12.90 7.70
C LEU A 132 10.66 13.89 8.22
N ALA A 133 9.75 14.32 7.35
CA ALA A 133 8.66 15.20 7.73
C ALA A 133 7.67 14.49 8.68
N PRO A 134 7.10 15.20 9.69
CA PRO A 134 6.11 14.61 10.60
C PRO A 134 4.74 14.36 9.95
N ARG A 135 4.48 14.95 8.80
CA ARG A 135 3.26 14.79 7.97
C ARG A 135 3.59 14.90 6.50
N PHE A 136 2.64 14.63 5.64
CA PHE A 136 2.78 14.92 4.21
C PHE A 136 2.97 16.41 3.96
N ALA A 137 3.76 16.75 2.96
CA ALA A 137 4.10 18.12 2.59
C ALA A 137 3.82 18.34 1.10
N ALA A 138 3.02 19.34 0.78
CA ALA A 138 2.85 19.78 -0.60
C ALA A 138 4.19 20.24 -1.18
N VAL A 139 4.41 19.94 -2.44
CA VAL A 139 5.63 20.27 -3.18
C VAL A 139 5.26 21.09 -4.39
N ASP A 140 5.88 22.24 -4.54
CA ASP A 140 5.68 23.13 -5.70
C ASP A 140 6.48 22.65 -6.95
N GLY A 141 6.39 23.42 -8.03
CA GLY A 141 7.09 23.13 -9.29
C GLY A 141 8.62 23.15 -9.17
N GLU A 142 9.16 23.97 -8.28
CA GLU A 142 10.60 24.04 -7.98
C GLU A 142 11.04 22.93 -7.00
N GLY A 143 10.12 22.17 -6.47
CA GLY A 143 10.40 21.10 -5.52
C GLY A 143 10.45 21.54 -4.06
N LYS A 144 10.07 22.76 -3.71
CA LYS A 144 10.07 23.26 -2.32
C LYS A 144 8.91 22.62 -1.55
N ALA A 145 9.20 22.17 -0.33
CA ALA A 145 8.19 21.56 0.55
C ALA A 145 7.47 22.63 1.39
N THR A 146 6.18 22.79 1.18
CA THR A 146 5.33 23.74 1.92
C THR A 146 5.27 23.39 3.41
N GLY A 147 5.47 24.41 4.25
CA GLY A 147 5.44 24.25 5.72
C GLY A 147 6.72 23.64 6.33
N PHE A 148 7.76 23.43 5.51
CA PHE A 148 9.07 22.93 5.96
C PHE A 148 10.20 23.74 5.30
N PRO A 149 10.50 24.95 5.79
CA PRO A 149 11.50 25.83 5.17
C PRO A 149 12.84 25.14 4.95
N GLY A 150 13.38 25.25 3.73
CA GLY A 150 14.62 24.62 3.32
C GLY A 150 14.56 23.12 3.02
N ALA A 151 13.37 22.50 3.15
CA ALA A 151 13.16 21.13 2.70
C ALA A 151 12.68 21.11 1.24
N HIS A 152 13.14 20.12 0.49
CA HIS A 152 12.85 19.94 -0.93
C HIS A 152 12.49 18.50 -1.23
N PHE A 153 11.74 18.29 -2.30
CA PHE A 153 11.48 16.99 -2.90
C PHE A 153 12.81 16.33 -3.31
N ASP A 154 13.05 15.14 -2.84
CA ASP A 154 14.27 14.40 -3.19
C ASP A 154 14.01 13.57 -4.45
N ASP A 155 14.36 14.14 -5.60
CA ASP A 155 14.13 13.51 -6.90
C ASP A 155 14.71 12.10 -6.98
N VAL A 156 15.93 11.92 -6.44
CA VAL A 156 16.66 10.66 -6.54
C VAL A 156 15.95 9.54 -5.76
N ARG A 157 15.59 9.80 -4.50
CA ARG A 157 14.92 8.79 -3.66
C ARG A 157 13.49 8.54 -4.09
N ASN A 158 12.77 9.57 -4.51
CA ASN A 158 11.41 9.40 -5.01
C ASN A 158 11.38 8.64 -6.34
N TRP A 159 12.34 8.90 -7.24
CA TRP A 159 12.46 8.08 -8.45
C TRP A 159 12.81 6.63 -8.09
N ALA A 160 13.79 6.39 -7.21
CA ALA A 160 14.14 5.04 -6.78
C ALA A 160 12.94 4.28 -6.19
N LEU A 161 12.02 4.98 -5.47
CA LEU A 161 10.79 4.40 -4.96
C LEU A 161 9.82 4.02 -6.09
N VAL A 162 9.58 4.94 -7.03
CA VAL A 162 8.71 4.69 -8.20
C VAL A 162 9.26 3.56 -9.06
N GLU A 163 10.56 3.56 -9.35
CA GLU A 163 11.23 2.50 -10.08
C GLU A 163 11.08 1.13 -9.40
N ALA A 164 11.24 1.09 -8.06
CA ALA A 164 11.04 -0.13 -7.28
C ALA A 164 9.61 -0.65 -7.37
N TRP A 165 8.60 0.22 -7.32
CA TRP A 165 7.20 -0.15 -7.50
C TRP A 165 6.92 -0.69 -8.90
N LEU A 166 7.44 -0.05 -9.93
CA LEU A 166 7.23 -0.46 -11.33
C LEU A 166 7.96 -1.76 -11.69
N SER A 167 9.01 -2.09 -10.94
CA SER A 167 9.79 -3.32 -11.08
C SER A 167 9.29 -4.47 -10.21
N ASP A 168 8.30 -4.23 -9.33
CA ASP A 168 7.79 -5.27 -8.43
C ASP A 168 7.02 -6.34 -9.22
N SER A 169 7.47 -7.58 -9.14
CA SER A 169 6.89 -8.70 -9.88
C SER A 169 5.62 -9.28 -9.25
N LYS A 170 5.34 -8.92 -7.98
CA LYS A 170 4.21 -9.47 -7.21
C LYS A 170 3.00 -8.53 -7.16
N ALA A 171 3.26 -7.21 -7.21
CA ALA A 171 2.23 -6.19 -7.23
C ALA A 171 2.31 -5.39 -8.54
N ARG A 172 1.37 -5.58 -9.43
CA ARG A 172 1.31 -4.80 -10.66
C ARG A 172 0.71 -3.43 -10.38
N VAL A 173 1.55 -2.38 -10.36
CA VAL A 173 1.07 -1.01 -10.24
C VAL A 173 0.19 -0.64 -11.42
N LEU A 174 -1.01 -0.16 -11.15
CA LEU A 174 -1.98 0.28 -12.16
C LEU A 174 -1.89 1.79 -12.41
N GLN A 175 -1.83 2.57 -11.32
CA GLN A 175 -1.79 4.04 -11.35
C GLN A 175 -0.99 4.56 -10.15
N ILE A 176 -0.35 5.69 -10.33
CA ILE A 176 0.25 6.51 -9.28
C ILE A 176 -0.30 7.93 -9.49
N PHE A 177 -1.24 8.33 -8.64
CA PHE A 177 -1.75 9.69 -8.69
C PHE A 177 -0.75 10.64 -8.05
N VAL A 178 -0.41 11.68 -8.78
CA VAL A 178 0.56 12.70 -8.39
C VAL A 178 0.38 13.95 -9.26
N SER A 179 0.74 15.12 -8.74
CA SER A 179 0.65 16.36 -9.49
C SER A 179 1.57 16.38 -10.74
N ASN A 180 1.18 17.12 -11.77
CA ASN A 180 1.97 17.23 -12.99
C ASN A 180 3.40 17.77 -12.76
N PRO A 181 3.64 18.79 -11.92
CA PRO A 181 5.00 19.22 -11.62
C PRO A 181 5.87 18.09 -11.03
N VAL A 182 5.35 17.32 -10.07
CA VAL A 182 6.06 16.19 -9.47
C VAL A 182 6.27 15.06 -10.51
N LYS A 183 5.28 14.76 -11.35
CA LYS A 183 5.43 13.82 -12.47
C LYS A 183 6.58 14.22 -13.39
N GLN A 184 6.67 15.49 -13.78
CA GLN A 184 7.74 15.98 -14.66
C GLN A 184 9.12 15.83 -14.01
N ARG A 185 9.25 16.16 -12.72
CA ARG A 185 10.50 15.96 -11.96
C ARG A 185 10.92 14.49 -11.94
N LEU A 186 9.99 13.57 -11.68
CA LEU A 186 10.26 12.13 -11.68
C LEU A 186 10.72 11.62 -13.04
N LEU A 187 10.05 12.03 -14.13
CA LEU A 187 10.44 11.62 -15.49
C LEU A 187 11.80 12.20 -15.89
N ALA A 188 12.09 13.44 -15.51
CA ALA A 188 13.40 14.03 -15.71
C ALA A 188 14.48 13.28 -14.91
N GLN A 189 14.19 12.90 -13.66
CA GLN A 189 15.11 12.10 -12.84
C GLN A 189 15.30 10.69 -13.41
N ALA A 190 14.26 10.06 -13.93
CA ALA A 190 14.35 8.77 -14.63
C ALA A 190 15.37 8.81 -15.79
N ALA A 191 15.32 9.89 -16.57
CA ALA A 191 16.28 10.09 -17.67
C ALA A 191 17.71 10.29 -17.15
N ARG A 192 17.91 11.14 -16.13
CA ARG A 192 19.22 11.36 -15.49
C ARG A 192 19.80 10.08 -14.87
N ALA A 193 18.93 9.24 -14.29
CA ALA A 193 19.33 7.96 -13.70
C ALA A 193 19.63 6.85 -14.74
N GLY A 194 19.50 7.12 -16.04
CA GLY A 194 19.72 6.13 -17.09
C GLY A 194 18.66 5.02 -17.15
N ALA A 195 17.46 5.29 -16.65
CA ALA A 195 16.36 4.30 -16.73
C ALA A 195 16.08 3.93 -18.19
N SER A 196 15.78 2.65 -18.44
CA SER A 196 15.49 2.16 -19.80
C SER A 196 14.32 2.91 -20.45
N ALA A 197 14.26 2.94 -21.77
CA ALA A 197 13.14 3.53 -22.50
C ALA A 197 11.80 2.91 -22.11
N ALA A 198 11.76 1.60 -21.92
CA ALA A 198 10.56 0.88 -21.46
C ALA A 198 10.14 1.32 -20.05
N MET A 199 11.07 1.47 -19.11
CA MET A 199 10.77 1.94 -17.74
C MET A 199 10.25 3.38 -17.76
N ARG A 200 10.87 4.28 -18.53
CA ARG A 200 10.39 5.66 -18.68
C ARG A 200 9.00 5.75 -19.31
N ALA A 201 8.75 4.96 -20.34
CA ALA A 201 7.42 4.89 -20.96
C ALA A 201 6.36 4.37 -19.96
N ARG A 202 6.70 3.32 -19.20
CA ARG A 202 5.82 2.79 -18.16
C ARG A 202 5.55 3.81 -17.05
N ALA A 203 6.57 4.53 -16.60
CA ALA A 203 6.40 5.61 -15.62
C ALA A 203 5.50 6.73 -16.15
N ALA A 204 5.70 7.17 -17.40
CA ALA A 204 4.88 8.20 -18.03
C ALA A 204 3.40 7.80 -18.15
N GLU A 205 3.12 6.50 -18.38
CA GLU A 205 1.77 5.93 -18.44
C GLU A 205 1.07 5.93 -17.08
N VAL A 206 1.75 5.49 -16.01
CA VAL A 206 1.11 5.28 -14.70
C VAL A 206 1.09 6.52 -13.81
N LEU A 207 2.05 7.43 -13.97
CA LEU A 207 2.07 8.71 -13.25
C LEU A 207 0.99 9.63 -13.83
N PHE A 208 0.02 9.99 -13.00
CA PHE A 208 -1.18 10.67 -13.50
C PHE A 208 -1.71 11.68 -12.49
N GLN A 209 -1.96 12.92 -12.93
CA GLN A 209 -2.70 13.89 -12.13
C GLN A 209 -4.20 13.73 -12.39
N PRO A 210 -5.02 13.50 -11.34
CA PRO A 210 -6.47 13.44 -11.49
C PRO A 210 -7.02 14.74 -12.10
N THR A 211 -7.95 14.62 -13.03
CA THR A 211 -8.64 15.79 -13.62
C THR A 211 -9.72 16.36 -12.72
N LYS A 212 -10.10 15.65 -11.67
CA LYS A 212 -11.09 16.04 -10.67
C LYS A 212 -10.58 15.67 -9.28
N GLY A 213 -10.73 16.58 -8.33
CA GLY A 213 -10.26 16.42 -6.95
C GLY A 213 -8.93 17.13 -6.70
N LEU A 214 -8.26 16.78 -5.60
CA LEU A 214 -6.98 17.35 -5.22
C LEU A 214 -5.86 16.89 -6.15
N PRO A 215 -4.84 17.73 -6.42
CA PRO A 215 -3.80 17.45 -7.40
C PRO A 215 -2.81 16.36 -6.97
N HIS A 216 -2.84 15.86 -5.72
CA HIS A 216 -1.84 14.94 -5.16
C HIS A 216 -0.43 15.55 -5.24
N ASP A 217 -0.27 16.75 -4.73
CA ASP A 217 0.99 17.49 -4.68
C ASP A 217 1.79 17.25 -3.40
N ASN A 218 1.23 16.51 -2.43
CA ASN A 218 1.82 16.27 -1.12
C ASN A 218 2.13 14.79 -0.81
N HIS A 219 1.70 13.85 -1.67
CA HIS A 219 1.95 12.42 -1.56
C HIS A 219 1.73 11.71 -2.90
N PHE A 220 2.21 10.49 -3.00
CA PHE A 220 1.80 9.54 -4.02
C PHE A 220 0.55 8.79 -3.53
N HIS A 221 -0.49 8.73 -4.34
CA HIS A 221 -1.55 7.76 -4.16
C HIS A 221 -1.28 6.60 -5.13
N VAL A 222 -0.76 5.49 -4.64
CA VAL A 222 -0.42 4.32 -5.46
C VAL A 222 -1.56 3.31 -5.45
N ARG A 223 -1.92 2.82 -6.63
CA ARG A 223 -2.94 1.79 -6.84
C ARG A 223 -2.36 0.60 -7.57
N ILE A 224 -2.57 -0.60 -7.02
CA ILE A 224 -2.25 -1.85 -7.71
C ILE A 224 -3.46 -2.38 -8.50
N ALA A 225 -3.18 -3.14 -9.54
CA ALA A 225 -4.21 -3.84 -10.30
C ALA A 225 -4.84 -4.97 -9.51
N CYS A 226 -6.00 -5.42 -9.95
CA CYS A 226 -6.60 -6.64 -9.44
C CYS A 226 -5.62 -7.82 -9.58
N PRO A 227 -5.41 -8.61 -8.51
CA PRO A 227 -4.65 -9.85 -8.61
C PRO A 227 -5.27 -10.81 -9.63
N GLN A 228 -4.43 -11.61 -10.27
CA GLN A 228 -4.91 -12.63 -11.19
C GLN A 228 -5.81 -13.65 -10.47
N GLY A 229 -6.89 -14.06 -11.13
CA GLY A 229 -7.85 -15.03 -10.60
C GLY A 229 -8.85 -14.48 -9.57
N GLN A 230 -8.87 -13.17 -9.32
CA GLN A 230 -9.90 -12.53 -8.48
C GLN A 230 -11.01 -11.93 -9.37
N GLY A 231 -11.99 -12.75 -9.77
CA GLY A 231 -13.06 -12.34 -10.69
C GLY A 231 -13.98 -11.23 -10.16
N ASP A 232 -14.12 -11.13 -8.83
CA ASP A 232 -14.95 -10.08 -8.19
C ASP A 232 -14.24 -8.73 -8.08
N CYS A 233 -12.97 -8.65 -8.45
CA CYS A 233 -12.17 -7.43 -8.38
C CYS A 233 -12.29 -6.63 -9.68
N VAL A 234 -12.52 -5.31 -9.57
CA VAL A 234 -12.70 -4.39 -10.69
C VAL A 234 -11.63 -3.30 -10.64
N ASN A 235 -10.82 -3.18 -11.71
CA ASN A 235 -9.68 -2.24 -11.75
C ASN A 235 -10.08 -0.77 -11.69
N PHE A 236 -11.23 -0.41 -12.26
CA PHE A 236 -11.70 0.98 -12.34
C PHE A 236 -13.08 1.11 -11.72
N GLY A 237 -13.35 2.22 -11.06
CA GLY A 237 -14.67 2.53 -10.51
C GLY A 237 -15.74 2.64 -11.60
N LYS A 238 -17.00 2.47 -11.25
CA LYS A 238 -18.16 2.54 -12.15
C LYS A 238 -18.16 3.82 -13.00
N ARG A 239 -17.67 4.94 -12.50
CA ARG A 239 -17.55 6.20 -13.23
C ARG A 239 -16.57 6.16 -14.41
N ALA A 240 -15.56 5.30 -14.39
CA ALA A 240 -14.62 5.11 -15.50
C ALA A 240 -15.24 4.27 -16.61
N LEU A 241 -16.05 3.27 -16.25
CA LEU A 241 -16.72 2.38 -17.22
C LEU A 241 -17.79 3.10 -18.06
N THR A 242 -18.52 4.06 -17.46
CA THR A 242 -19.51 4.86 -18.20
C THR A 242 -18.91 5.76 -19.27
N LYS A 243 -17.66 6.19 -19.13
CA LYS A 243 -16.96 7.00 -20.16
C LYS A 243 -16.46 6.15 -21.33
N VAL A 244 -16.07 4.92 -21.12
CA VAL A 244 -15.62 4.00 -22.18
C VAL A 244 -16.83 3.55 -23.03
N SER A 245 -17.96 3.27 -22.40
CA SER A 245 -19.21 2.91 -23.11
C SER A 245 -19.74 4.03 -24.02
N ARG A 246 -19.58 5.30 -23.62
CA ARG A 246 -20.01 6.45 -24.44
C ARG A 246 -19.10 6.79 -25.64
N LYS A 247 -17.90 6.21 -25.72
CA LYS A 247 -16.98 6.41 -26.87
C LYS A 247 -17.15 5.41 -27.99
N ARG A 248 -17.97 4.37 -27.81
CA ARG A 248 -18.41 3.54 -28.94
C ARG A 248 -19.55 4.31 -29.63
N GLY A 249 -19.23 5.03 -30.70
CA GLY A 249 -20.18 5.67 -31.57
C GLY A 249 -21.19 4.66 -32.12
N PRO A 250 -22.37 5.12 -32.61
CA PRO A 250 -23.37 4.24 -33.18
C PRO A 250 -22.75 3.47 -34.35
N ALA A 251 -23.06 2.17 -34.39
CA ALA A 251 -22.64 1.31 -35.49
C ALA A 251 -23.08 1.94 -36.83
N PRO A 252 -22.27 1.87 -37.88
CA PRO A 252 -22.62 2.42 -39.18
C PRO A 252 -23.96 1.82 -39.66
N ARG A 253 -24.90 2.68 -39.96
CA ARG A 253 -26.20 2.26 -40.54
C ARG A 253 -25.92 1.56 -41.85
N HIS A 254 -26.38 0.34 -41.97
CA HIS A 254 -26.42 -0.40 -43.22
C HIS A 254 -27.30 0.40 -44.20
N VAL A 255 -26.70 1.05 -45.20
CA VAL A 255 -27.41 1.69 -46.28
C VAL A 255 -27.83 0.61 -47.28
N THR A 256 -29.08 0.23 -47.27
CA THR A 256 -29.66 -0.62 -48.30
C THR A 256 -29.67 0.14 -49.64
N PRO A 257 -29.17 -0.44 -50.73
CA PRO A 257 -29.21 0.20 -52.03
C PRO A 257 -30.67 0.37 -52.51
N ARG A 258 -30.99 1.57 -52.97
CA ARG A 258 -32.28 1.90 -53.57
C ARG A 258 -32.45 1.13 -54.90
N PRO A 259 -33.59 0.46 -55.17
CA PRO A 259 -33.81 -0.22 -56.45
C PRO A 259 -33.88 0.80 -57.59
N THR A 260 -33.02 0.57 -58.59
CA THR A 260 -33.06 1.30 -59.87
C THR A 260 -34.29 0.90 -60.65
N LYS A 261 -35.19 1.86 -61.00
CA LYS A 261 -36.22 1.67 -62.02
C LYS A 261 -35.53 1.54 -63.36
N LYS A 262 -35.80 0.44 -64.07
CA LYS A 262 -35.51 0.28 -65.52
C LYS A 262 -36.57 1.02 -66.34
N PRO A 263 -36.21 1.48 -67.56
CA PRO A 263 -37.04 2.23 -68.46
C PRO A 263 -38.22 1.46 -69.03
#